data_6d7b77ddc41b9ac2da86254d36b4f8cc
#
_entry.id   6d7b77ddc41b9ac2da86254d36b4f8cc
#
_cell.length_a   1.000
_cell.length_b   1.000
_cell.length_c   1.000
_cell.angle_alpha   90.00
_cell.angle_beta   90.00
_cell.angle_gamma   90.00
#
_symmetry.space_group_name_H-M   'P 1'
#
loop_
_entity.id
_entity.type
_entity.pdbx_description
1 polymer ?
#
loop_
_entity_poly.entity_id
_entity_poly.type
_entity_poly.pdbx_seq_one_letter_code
_entity_poly.pdbx_strand_id
1 'polypeptide(L)'
;MRGEIEMYKTTKKLTLSAMFIAVGMVLPLLTGQIQQIGSTFLPMHLPVILCGLICGWQYGALIGFILPFLRSVTFGMPPLFPTAIAMAFELATYGLVTGLIYGRSHWQCVISLYRSLIAAMLAGRIVWGIVQIVLLGIIGKSFTWQMFIAGALLNAVPGIVVQLTLIPTIMVALNRTGLVIFQRKQPLENLAVR
;
A
#
# COMPACT_ATOMS: atom_id res chain seq x y z
N MET A 1 7.96 29.04 -15.64
CA MET A 1 8.95 28.28 -14.85
C MET A 1 8.36 27.56 -13.62
N ARG A 2 7.72 28.24 -12.64
CA ARG A 2 7.18 27.54 -11.42
C ARG A 2 6.05 26.56 -11.78
N GLY A 3 5.13 26.91 -12.66
CA GLY A 3 4.03 26.05 -13.13
C GLY A 3 4.51 24.82 -13.92
N GLU A 4 5.54 24.97 -14.74
CA GLU A 4 6.11 23.85 -15.51
C GLU A 4 6.80 22.82 -14.60
N ILE A 5 7.49 23.28 -13.55
CA ILE A 5 8.14 22.38 -12.57
C ILE A 5 7.09 21.60 -11.77
N GLU A 6 5.99 22.24 -11.37
CA GLU A 6 4.90 21.58 -10.66
C GLU A 6 4.18 20.56 -11.57
N MET A 7 3.94 20.92 -12.82
CA MET A 7 3.33 20.04 -13.81
C MET A 7 4.22 18.81 -14.09
N TYR A 8 5.53 19.01 -14.26
CA TYR A 8 6.48 17.92 -14.44
C TYR A 8 6.50 16.94 -13.25
N LYS A 9 6.50 17.44 -12.00
CA LYS A 9 6.45 16.62 -10.79
C LYS A 9 5.15 15.81 -10.72
N THR A 10 4.02 16.42 -11.06
CA THR A 10 2.70 15.77 -11.06
C THR A 10 2.63 14.69 -12.14
N THR A 11 3.09 14.98 -13.35
CA THR A 11 3.13 14.01 -14.46
C THR A 11 4.02 12.80 -14.12
N LYS A 12 5.20 13.05 -13.54
CA LYS A 12 6.10 11.99 -13.08
C LYS A 12 5.42 11.06 -12.05
N LYS A 13 4.73 11.64 -11.06
CA LYS A 13 4.01 10.85 -10.06
C LYS A 13 2.87 10.05 -10.68
N LEU A 14 2.13 10.63 -11.61
CA LEU A 14 1.04 9.96 -12.31
C LEU A 14 1.55 8.77 -13.14
N THR A 15 2.62 8.95 -13.89
CA THR A 15 3.26 7.88 -14.68
C THR A 15 3.76 6.74 -13.77
N LEU A 16 4.45 7.06 -12.68
CA LEU A 16 4.87 6.05 -11.70
C LEU A 16 3.69 5.33 -11.07
N SER A 17 2.62 6.05 -10.79
CA SER A 17 1.39 5.48 -10.24
C SER A 17 0.73 4.50 -11.20
N ALA A 18 0.67 4.83 -12.48
CA ALA A 18 0.18 3.92 -13.54
C ALA A 18 1.06 2.66 -13.65
N MET A 19 2.38 2.82 -13.53
CA MET A 19 3.32 1.69 -13.50
C MET A 19 3.07 0.78 -12.28
N PHE A 20 2.80 1.35 -11.10
CA PHE A 20 2.47 0.55 -9.92
C PHE A 20 1.13 -0.19 -10.06
N ILE A 21 0.13 0.39 -10.76
CA ILE A 21 -1.10 -0.34 -11.11
C ILE A 21 -0.76 -1.53 -11.99
N ALA A 22 0.02 -1.34 -13.06
CA ALA A 22 0.39 -2.43 -13.97
C ALA A 22 1.14 -3.55 -13.22
N VAL A 23 2.11 -3.21 -12.37
CA VAL A 23 2.82 -4.19 -11.52
C VAL A 23 1.84 -4.91 -10.58
N GLY A 24 0.91 -4.19 -9.96
CA GLY A 24 -0.11 -4.76 -9.07
C GLY A 24 -1.09 -5.70 -9.78
N MET A 25 -1.33 -5.49 -11.06
CA MET A 25 -2.14 -6.39 -11.90
C MET A 25 -1.37 -7.67 -12.28
N VAL A 26 -0.08 -7.56 -12.60
CA VAL A 26 0.76 -8.66 -13.09
C VAL A 26 1.30 -9.53 -11.95
N LEU A 27 1.72 -8.94 -10.84
CA LEU A 27 2.38 -9.64 -9.75
C LEU A 27 1.61 -10.87 -9.21
N PRO A 28 0.27 -10.80 -8.99
CA PRO A 28 -0.49 -11.96 -8.58
C PRO A 28 -0.62 -13.06 -9.66
N LEU A 29 -0.40 -12.75 -10.95
CA LEU A 29 -0.36 -13.77 -12.00
C LEU A 29 0.84 -14.69 -11.84
N LEU A 30 1.97 -14.16 -11.33
CA LEU A 30 3.18 -14.93 -11.06
C LEU A 30 2.97 -15.98 -9.94
N THR A 31 1.99 -15.76 -9.06
CA THR A 31 1.61 -16.73 -8.03
C THR A 31 0.58 -17.76 -8.50
N GLY A 32 0.33 -17.85 -9.83
CA GLY A 32 -0.54 -18.83 -10.46
C GLY A 32 -2.03 -18.63 -10.17
N GLN A 33 -2.45 -17.46 -9.72
CA GLN A 33 -3.84 -17.11 -9.31
C GLN A 33 -4.43 -18.10 -8.26
N ILE A 34 -3.58 -18.85 -7.56
CA ILE A 34 -4.02 -19.73 -6.48
C ILE A 34 -4.45 -18.85 -5.31
N GLN A 35 -5.73 -18.89 -4.98
CA GLN A 35 -6.34 -18.02 -3.96
C GLN A 35 -5.64 -18.13 -2.61
N GLN A 36 -5.23 -19.32 -2.20
CA GLN A 36 -4.51 -19.56 -0.96
C GLN A 36 -3.13 -18.90 -0.96
N ILE A 37 -2.37 -19.02 -2.05
CA ILE A 37 -1.04 -18.39 -2.19
C ILE A 37 -1.19 -16.87 -2.28
N GLY A 38 -2.17 -16.37 -3.02
CA GLY A 38 -2.45 -14.94 -3.16
C GLY A 38 -2.84 -14.28 -1.84
N SER A 39 -3.66 -14.94 -1.01
CA SER A 39 -4.04 -14.46 0.32
C SER A 39 -2.90 -14.51 1.34
N THR A 40 -1.96 -15.43 1.16
CA THR A 40 -0.81 -15.62 2.05
C THR A 40 0.33 -14.64 1.75
N PHE A 41 0.69 -14.46 0.47
CA PHE A 41 1.82 -13.60 0.08
C PHE A 41 1.43 -12.13 -0.14
N LEU A 42 0.15 -11.84 -0.31
CA LEU A 42 -0.38 -10.49 -0.46
C LEU A 42 0.35 -9.65 -1.55
N PRO A 43 0.55 -10.18 -2.76
CA PRO A 43 1.42 -9.56 -3.77
C PRO A 43 0.92 -8.18 -4.22
N MET A 44 -0.39 -7.92 -4.17
CA MET A 44 -0.98 -6.62 -4.53
C MET A 44 -0.63 -5.50 -3.54
N HIS A 45 -0.27 -5.83 -2.31
CA HIS A 45 0.07 -4.83 -1.29
C HIS A 45 1.40 -4.14 -1.58
N LEU A 46 2.38 -4.85 -2.14
CA LEU A 46 3.72 -4.32 -2.45
C LEU A 46 3.68 -3.06 -3.31
N PRO A 47 3.06 -3.06 -4.51
CA PRO A 47 3.02 -1.88 -5.37
C PRO A 47 2.23 -0.72 -4.77
N VAL A 48 1.17 -0.99 -3.99
CA VAL A 48 0.38 0.05 -3.32
C VAL A 48 1.18 0.76 -2.24
N ILE A 49 1.89 0.00 -1.40
CA ILE A 49 2.74 0.54 -0.35
C ILE A 49 3.90 1.34 -0.97
N LEU A 50 4.58 0.80 -1.98
CA LEU A 50 5.65 1.49 -2.70
C LEU A 50 5.15 2.78 -3.35
N CYS A 51 3.97 2.77 -3.95
CA CYS A 51 3.36 3.98 -4.48
C CYS A 51 3.11 5.02 -3.39
N GLY A 52 2.57 4.62 -2.23
CA GLY A 52 2.38 5.50 -1.08
C GLY A 52 3.69 6.15 -0.60
N LEU A 53 4.76 5.36 -0.54
CA LEU A 53 6.09 5.82 -0.12
C LEU A 53 6.75 6.78 -1.13
N ILE A 54 6.62 6.51 -2.42
CA ILE A 54 7.34 7.21 -3.51
C ILE A 54 6.53 8.38 -4.07
N CYS A 55 5.26 8.13 -4.43
CA CYS A 55 4.39 9.13 -5.05
C CYS A 55 3.62 9.97 -4.03
N GLY A 56 3.47 9.45 -2.80
CA GLY A 56 2.77 10.09 -1.69
C GLY A 56 1.41 9.46 -1.40
N TRP A 57 0.84 9.83 -0.24
CA TRP A 57 -0.34 9.23 0.33
C TRP A 57 -1.59 9.26 -0.57
N GLN A 58 -1.77 10.36 -1.34
CA GLN A 58 -2.92 10.53 -2.24
C GLN A 58 -2.94 9.48 -3.34
N TYR A 59 -1.80 9.29 -4.00
CA TYR A 59 -1.65 8.30 -5.07
C TYR A 59 -1.69 6.87 -4.52
N GLY A 60 -1.04 6.62 -3.39
CA GLY A 60 -1.07 5.32 -2.72
C GLY A 60 -2.48 4.90 -2.32
N ALA A 61 -3.25 5.82 -1.72
CA ALA A 61 -4.64 5.56 -1.34
C ALA A 61 -5.54 5.31 -2.56
N LEU A 62 -5.42 6.14 -3.60
CA LEU A 62 -6.21 6.01 -4.82
C LEU A 62 -5.96 4.67 -5.53
N ILE A 63 -4.68 4.30 -5.70
CA ILE A 63 -4.32 3.03 -6.33
C ILE A 63 -4.78 1.86 -5.46
N GLY A 64 -4.56 1.93 -4.15
CA GLY A 64 -4.99 0.89 -3.23
C GLY A 64 -6.50 0.64 -3.30
N PHE A 65 -7.28 1.70 -3.48
CA PHE A 65 -8.72 1.58 -3.64
C PHE A 65 -9.11 0.97 -5.00
N ILE A 66 -8.51 1.42 -6.09
CA ILE A 66 -8.89 1.02 -7.46
C ILE A 66 -8.40 -0.39 -7.82
N LEU A 67 -7.21 -0.77 -7.38
CA LEU A 67 -6.52 -1.98 -7.84
C LEU A 67 -7.30 -3.28 -7.62
N PRO A 68 -7.95 -3.54 -6.45
CA PRO A 68 -8.74 -4.76 -6.24
C PRO A 68 -9.95 -4.84 -7.16
N PHE A 69 -10.61 -3.71 -7.46
CA PHE A 69 -11.75 -3.67 -8.39
C PHE A 69 -11.31 -3.96 -9.82
N LEU A 70 -10.25 -3.29 -10.29
CA LEU A 70 -9.70 -3.56 -11.62
C LEU A 70 -9.37 -5.05 -11.78
N ARG A 71 -8.74 -5.63 -10.78
CA ARG A 71 -8.36 -7.03 -10.81
C ARG A 71 -9.56 -7.98 -10.77
N SER A 72 -10.57 -7.67 -9.95
CA SER A 72 -11.81 -8.42 -9.87
C SER A 72 -12.55 -8.44 -11.24
N VAL A 73 -12.59 -7.30 -11.92
CA VAL A 73 -13.26 -7.17 -13.22
C VAL A 73 -12.46 -7.85 -14.34
N THR A 74 -11.12 -7.74 -14.34
CA THR A 74 -10.29 -8.28 -15.44
C THR A 74 -9.98 -9.76 -15.32
N PHE A 75 -9.78 -10.25 -14.10
CA PHE A 75 -9.36 -11.64 -13.85
C PHE A 75 -10.36 -12.46 -13.02
N GLY A 76 -11.50 -11.86 -12.62
CA GLY A 76 -12.49 -12.54 -11.80
C GLY A 76 -12.02 -12.82 -10.34
N MET A 77 -10.83 -12.39 -9.97
CA MET A 77 -10.24 -12.63 -8.64
C MET A 77 -9.52 -11.39 -8.13
N PRO A 78 -9.75 -11.00 -6.84
CA PRO A 78 -10.63 -11.60 -5.85
C PRO A 78 -12.12 -11.43 -6.19
N PRO A 79 -13.03 -12.26 -5.60
CA PRO A 79 -14.48 -12.06 -5.77
C PRO A 79 -14.89 -10.65 -5.37
N LEU A 80 -15.75 -10.01 -6.17
CA LEU A 80 -16.10 -8.60 -5.98
C LEU A 80 -16.67 -8.37 -4.57
N PHE A 81 -17.60 -9.22 -4.16
CA PHE A 81 -18.23 -9.17 -2.85
C PHE A 81 -17.97 -10.46 -2.06
N PRO A 82 -17.59 -10.39 -0.80
CA PRO A 82 -17.22 -9.21 0.00
C PRO A 82 -15.74 -8.87 -0.14
N THR A 83 -14.93 -9.72 -0.79
CA THR A 83 -13.46 -9.72 -0.68
C THR A 83 -12.81 -8.51 -1.34
N ALA A 84 -13.13 -8.20 -2.61
CA ALA A 84 -12.51 -7.08 -3.32
C ALA A 84 -12.84 -5.74 -2.64
N ILE A 85 -14.08 -5.58 -2.13
CA ILE A 85 -14.48 -4.36 -1.41
C ILE A 85 -13.66 -4.22 -0.13
N ALA A 86 -13.56 -5.27 0.70
CA ALA A 86 -12.78 -5.22 1.92
C ALA A 86 -11.29 -4.95 1.64
N MET A 87 -10.73 -5.60 0.61
CA MET A 87 -9.35 -5.37 0.17
C MET A 87 -9.13 -3.95 -0.34
N ALA A 88 -10.10 -3.33 -1.01
CA ALA A 88 -9.97 -1.96 -1.52
C ALA A 88 -9.79 -0.96 -0.38
N PHE A 89 -10.59 -1.07 0.68
CA PHE A 89 -10.43 -0.23 1.88
C PHE A 89 -9.13 -0.53 2.63
N GLU A 90 -8.75 -1.79 2.73
CA GLU A 90 -7.49 -2.21 3.34
C GLU A 90 -6.28 -1.63 2.60
N LEU A 91 -6.19 -1.84 1.28
CA LEU A 91 -5.09 -1.36 0.47
C LEU A 91 -5.03 0.17 0.40
N ALA A 92 -6.20 0.83 0.31
CA ALA A 92 -6.27 2.29 0.40
C ALA A 92 -5.68 2.80 1.72
N THR A 93 -5.99 2.13 2.83
CA THR A 93 -5.42 2.44 4.15
C THR A 93 -3.92 2.22 4.18
N TYR A 94 -3.40 1.13 3.60
CA TYR A 94 -1.95 0.91 3.49
C TYR A 94 -1.26 2.04 2.73
N GLY A 95 -1.74 2.38 1.53
CA GLY A 95 -1.16 3.46 0.73
C GLY A 95 -1.23 4.82 1.41
N LEU A 96 -2.36 5.11 2.09
CA LEU A 96 -2.58 6.34 2.83
C LEU A 96 -1.62 6.46 4.02
N VAL A 97 -1.64 5.47 4.91
CA VAL A 97 -0.89 5.51 6.18
C VAL A 97 0.62 5.49 5.93
N THR A 98 1.10 4.63 5.02
CA THR A 98 2.53 4.62 4.66
C THR A 98 2.97 5.95 4.09
N GLY A 99 2.22 6.50 3.14
CA GLY A 99 2.55 7.78 2.52
C GLY A 99 2.47 8.96 3.49
N LEU A 100 1.50 8.98 4.41
CA LEU A 100 1.38 10.03 5.42
C LEU A 100 2.51 9.98 6.45
N ILE A 101 2.76 8.82 7.06
CA ILE A 101 3.76 8.69 8.13
C ILE A 101 5.16 8.91 7.56
N TYR A 102 5.49 8.24 6.45
CA TYR A 102 6.79 8.40 5.81
C TYR A 102 7.00 9.81 5.25
N GLY A 103 5.97 10.37 4.59
CA GLY A 103 6.03 11.72 4.03
C GLY A 103 6.14 12.83 5.08
N ARG A 104 5.58 12.63 6.28
CA ARG A 104 5.68 13.59 7.41
C ARG A 104 6.91 13.38 8.26
N SER A 105 7.61 12.26 8.11
CA SER A 105 8.80 11.97 8.91
C SER A 105 9.90 12.99 8.64
N HIS A 106 10.52 13.49 9.72
CA HIS A 106 11.63 14.46 9.69
C HIS A 106 12.89 13.84 9.07
N TRP A 107 13.06 12.52 9.26
CA TRP A 107 14.15 11.73 8.72
C TRP A 107 13.56 10.61 7.88
N GLN A 108 13.69 10.72 6.56
CA GLN A 108 13.33 9.63 5.65
C GLN A 108 14.49 8.62 5.64
N CYS A 109 14.48 7.72 6.60
CA CYS A 109 15.47 6.67 6.79
C CYS A 109 14.78 5.30 6.92
N VAL A 110 15.56 4.24 6.99
CA VAL A 110 15.07 2.87 7.11
C VAL A 110 14.19 2.68 8.36
N ILE A 111 14.51 3.34 9.47
CA ILE A 111 13.71 3.26 10.71
C ILE A 111 12.33 3.90 10.50
N SER A 112 12.28 5.07 9.86
CA SER A 112 11.00 5.72 9.52
C SER A 112 10.16 4.87 8.56
N LEU A 113 10.82 4.16 7.64
CA LEU A 113 10.19 3.22 6.73
C LEU A 113 9.52 2.07 7.50
N TYR A 114 10.24 1.39 8.40
CA TYR A 114 9.66 0.33 9.23
C TYR A 114 8.49 0.82 10.10
N ARG A 115 8.61 2.00 10.71
CA ARG A 115 7.52 2.61 11.48
C ARG A 115 6.28 2.83 10.63
N SER A 116 6.43 3.35 9.42
CA SER A 116 5.30 3.58 8.50
C SER A 116 4.67 2.27 8.03
N LEU A 117 5.47 1.23 7.77
CA LEU A 117 4.99 -0.10 7.37
C LEU A 117 4.18 -0.76 8.48
N ILE A 118 4.74 -0.84 9.70
CA ILE A 118 4.07 -1.46 10.84
C ILE A 118 2.75 -0.73 11.16
N ALA A 119 2.77 0.59 11.20
CA ALA A 119 1.56 1.39 11.45
C ALA A 119 0.50 1.17 10.37
N ALA A 120 0.90 1.10 9.10
CA ALA A 120 -0.01 0.84 7.99
C ALA A 120 -0.61 -0.57 8.06
N MET A 121 0.21 -1.58 8.36
CA MET A 121 -0.25 -2.96 8.51
C MET A 121 -1.28 -3.10 9.62
N LEU A 122 -1.05 -2.48 10.78
CA LEU A 122 -2.02 -2.47 11.88
C LEU A 122 -3.31 -1.74 11.49
N ALA A 123 -3.19 -0.53 10.95
CA ALA A 123 -4.36 0.27 10.53
C ALA A 123 -5.18 -0.44 9.45
N GLY A 124 -4.54 -1.00 8.44
CA GLY A 124 -5.23 -1.70 7.36
C GLY A 124 -5.94 -2.95 7.82
N ARG A 125 -5.36 -3.71 8.76
CA ARG A 125 -6.02 -4.89 9.34
C ARG A 125 -7.25 -4.52 10.17
N ILE A 126 -7.18 -3.42 10.92
CA ILE A 126 -8.34 -2.91 11.65
C ILE A 126 -9.44 -2.50 10.67
N VAL A 127 -9.11 -1.74 9.63
CA VAL A 127 -10.08 -1.29 8.60
C VAL A 127 -10.67 -2.50 7.87
N TRP A 128 -9.85 -3.47 7.46
CA TRP A 128 -10.32 -4.70 6.84
C TRP A 128 -11.33 -5.44 7.73
N GLY A 129 -11.04 -5.58 9.02
CA GLY A 129 -11.93 -6.23 9.97
C GLY A 129 -13.27 -5.50 10.12
N ILE A 130 -13.25 -4.17 10.24
CA ILE A 130 -14.45 -3.34 10.33
C ILE A 130 -15.31 -3.50 9.07
N VAL A 131 -14.70 -3.40 7.89
CA VAL A 131 -15.40 -3.56 6.61
C VAL A 131 -15.99 -4.96 6.47
N GLN A 132 -15.26 -6.00 6.88
CA GLN A 132 -15.77 -7.38 6.87
C GLN A 132 -16.98 -7.57 7.79
N ILE A 133 -16.98 -6.98 8.98
CA ILE A 133 -18.13 -7.02 9.90
C ILE A 133 -19.35 -6.42 9.21
N VAL A 134 -19.20 -5.24 8.59
CA VAL A 134 -20.29 -4.56 7.90
C VAL A 134 -20.80 -5.37 6.71
N LEU A 135 -19.89 -5.82 5.83
CA LEU A 135 -20.27 -6.54 4.61
C LEU A 135 -20.93 -7.89 4.90
N LEU A 136 -20.42 -8.65 5.86
CA LEU A 136 -21.01 -9.94 6.24
C LEU A 136 -22.33 -9.75 7.01
N GLY A 137 -22.44 -8.68 7.81
CA GLY A 137 -23.70 -8.31 8.47
C GLY A 137 -24.82 -8.02 7.48
N ILE A 138 -24.55 -7.36 6.36
CA ILE A 138 -25.53 -7.08 5.30
C ILE A 138 -26.13 -8.36 4.70
N ILE A 139 -25.35 -9.43 4.58
CA ILE A 139 -25.80 -10.74 4.07
C ILE A 139 -26.29 -11.70 5.16
N GLY A 140 -26.45 -11.21 6.39
CA GLY A 140 -26.93 -12.02 7.51
C GLY A 140 -25.93 -13.06 8.03
N LYS A 141 -24.66 -12.94 7.69
CA LYS A 141 -23.58 -13.80 8.21
C LYS A 141 -22.85 -13.12 9.35
N SER A 142 -22.60 -13.85 10.44
CA SER A 142 -21.81 -13.34 11.57
C SER A 142 -20.32 -13.40 11.24
N PHE A 143 -19.60 -12.30 11.48
CA PHE A 143 -18.14 -12.28 11.46
C PHE A 143 -17.64 -12.53 12.88
N THR A 144 -17.06 -13.71 13.10
CA THR A 144 -16.58 -14.10 14.43
C THR A 144 -15.17 -13.60 14.69
N TRP A 145 -14.82 -13.42 15.98
CA TRP A 145 -13.45 -13.07 16.38
C TRP A 145 -12.40 -14.07 15.89
N GLN A 146 -12.77 -15.35 15.82
CA GLN A 146 -11.91 -16.40 15.27
C GLN A 146 -11.61 -16.19 13.78
N MET A 147 -12.61 -15.78 12.99
CA MET A 147 -12.42 -15.44 11.58
C MET A 147 -11.49 -14.23 11.39
N PHE A 148 -11.60 -13.24 12.30
CA PHE A 148 -10.70 -12.09 12.28
C PHE A 148 -9.25 -12.51 12.58
N ILE A 149 -9.01 -13.27 13.64
CA ILE A 149 -7.66 -13.74 13.99
C ILE A 149 -7.07 -14.59 12.86
N ALA A 150 -7.85 -15.53 12.33
CA ALA A 150 -7.40 -16.37 11.22
C ALA A 150 -7.02 -15.56 9.97
N GLY A 151 -7.88 -14.63 9.54
CA GLY A 151 -7.66 -13.82 8.35
C GLY A 151 -6.62 -12.71 8.54
N ALA A 152 -6.70 -11.98 9.65
CA ALA A 152 -5.86 -10.82 9.91
C ALA A 152 -4.44 -11.17 10.37
N LEU A 153 -4.26 -12.28 11.09
CA LEU A 153 -2.99 -12.68 11.66
C LEU A 153 -2.43 -13.94 11.01
N LEU A 154 -3.08 -15.09 11.17
CA LEU A 154 -2.48 -16.38 10.78
C LEU A 154 -2.18 -16.46 9.28
N ASN A 155 -3.15 -16.10 8.43
CA ASN A 155 -2.97 -16.15 6.98
C ASN A 155 -2.10 -15.03 6.43
N ALA A 156 -1.95 -13.94 7.16
CA ALA A 156 -1.22 -12.76 6.69
C ALA A 156 0.26 -12.73 7.11
N VAL A 157 0.66 -13.51 8.13
CA VAL A 157 2.05 -13.51 8.65
C VAL A 157 3.10 -13.71 7.56
N PRO A 158 3.00 -14.69 6.65
CA PRO A 158 4.01 -14.86 5.59
C PRO A 158 4.10 -13.62 4.67
N GLY A 159 2.94 -13.04 4.30
CA GLY A 159 2.89 -11.82 3.49
C GLY A 159 3.49 -10.62 4.21
N ILE A 160 3.24 -10.47 5.51
CA ILE A 160 3.83 -9.41 6.34
C ILE A 160 5.36 -9.53 6.37
N VAL A 161 5.90 -10.74 6.58
CA VAL A 161 7.34 -10.98 6.57
C VAL A 161 7.95 -10.61 5.21
N VAL A 162 7.33 -11.06 4.11
CA VAL A 162 7.77 -10.70 2.75
C VAL A 162 7.75 -9.20 2.54
N GLN A 163 6.70 -8.50 2.96
CA GLN A 163 6.60 -7.04 2.81
C GLN A 163 7.66 -6.31 3.65
N LEU A 164 7.88 -6.72 4.90
CA LEU A 164 8.88 -6.12 5.79
C LEU A 164 10.33 -6.35 5.33
N THR A 165 10.59 -7.36 4.53
CA THR A 165 11.90 -7.61 3.94
C THR A 165 12.06 -6.98 2.56
N LEU A 166 11.08 -7.17 1.68
CA LEU A 166 11.18 -6.77 0.28
C LEU A 166 11.04 -5.25 0.09
N ILE A 167 10.10 -4.60 0.80
CA ILE A 167 9.88 -3.16 0.66
C ILE A 167 11.11 -2.34 1.09
N PRO A 168 11.73 -2.57 2.27
CA PRO A 168 12.95 -1.87 2.63
C PRO A 168 14.11 -2.17 1.68
N THR A 169 14.24 -3.41 1.21
CA THR A 169 15.28 -3.79 0.24
C THR A 169 15.13 -3.01 -1.07
N ILE A 170 13.91 -2.93 -1.62
CA ILE A 170 13.62 -2.16 -2.83
C ILE A 170 13.90 -0.67 -2.59
N MET A 171 13.46 -0.10 -1.46
CA MET A 171 13.68 1.31 -1.15
C MET A 171 15.16 1.66 -0.98
N VAL A 172 15.96 0.78 -0.37
CA VAL A 172 17.41 0.95 -0.26
C VAL A 172 18.08 0.83 -1.64
N ALA A 173 17.65 -0.12 -2.47
CA ALA A 173 18.15 -0.23 -3.84
C ALA A 173 17.84 1.02 -4.67
N LEU A 174 16.61 1.53 -4.60
CA LEU A 174 16.19 2.77 -5.26
C LEU A 174 16.95 4.00 -4.75
N ASN A 175 17.31 4.02 -3.48
CA ASN A 175 18.15 5.09 -2.91
C ASN A 175 19.59 5.03 -3.48
N ARG A 176 20.16 3.84 -3.68
CA ARG A 176 21.48 3.69 -4.29
C ARG A 176 21.53 4.12 -5.76
N THR A 177 20.43 3.97 -6.48
CA THR A 177 20.30 4.42 -7.89
C THR A 177 19.95 5.90 -8.02
N GLY A 178 19.74 6.61 -6.91
CA GLY A 178 19.37 8.03 -6.92
C GLY A 178 17.93 8.31 -7.32
N LEU A 179 17.11 7.28 -7.55
CA LEU A 179 15.68 7.44 -7.90
C LEU A 179 14.83 7.91 -6.71
N VAL A 180 15.20 7.47 -5.52
CA VAL A 180 14.62 7.91 -4.24
C VAL A 180 15.76 8.30 -3.33
N ILE A 181 15.73 9.52 -2.79
CA ILE A 181 16.79 10.02 -1.90
C ILE A 181 16.26 10.00 -0.47
N PHE A 182 16.94 9.29 0.43
CA PHE A 182 16.69 9.39 1.87
C PHE A 182 17.18 10.75 2.35
N GLN A 183 16.25 11.68 2.56
CA GLN A 183 16.56 13.07 2.95
C GLN A 183 16.17 13.36 4.39
N ARG A 184 17.00 14.15 5.04
CA ARG A 184 16.61 14.90 6.23
C ARG A 184 15.86 16.13 5.75
N LYS A 185 14.55 16.25 6.01
CA LYS A 185 13.84 17.52 5.79
C LYS A 185 14.48 18.59 6.68
N GLN A 186 15.12 19.58 6.07
CA GLN A 186 15.59 20.74 6.83
C GLN A 186 14.37 21.51 7.36
N PRO A 187 14.37 21.95 8.62
CA PRO A 187 13.35 22.87 9.12
C PRO A 187 13.34 24.13 8.24
N LEU A 188 12.13 24.61 7.90
CA LEU A 188 11.94 25.82 7.08
C LEU A 188 12.54 27.07 7.71
N GLU A 189 12.90 27.01 9.00
CA GLU A 189 13.52 28.08 9.79
C GLU A 189 14.88 28.54 9.25
N ASN A 190 15.63 27.67 8.56
CA ASN A 190 16.95 28.00 8.02
C ASN A 190 16.90 28.64 6.63
N LEU A 191 15.73 28.78 6.03
CA LEU A 191 15.56 29.47 4.72
C LEU A 191 15.20 30.97 4.88
N ALA A 192 14.86 31.41 6.10
CA ALA A 192 14.52 32.81 6.37
C ALA A 192 15.74 33.67 6.76
N VAL A 193 16.94 33.07 6.84
CA VAL A 193 18.18 33.76 7.30
C VAL A 193 19.26 33.85 6.18
N ARG A 194 18.84 33.71 4.91
CA ARG A 194 19.76 34.00 3.79
C ARG A 194 19.12 34.96 2.78
#